data_abf388dc08fa0b3498024a15ba451026
#
_entry.id   abf388dc08fa0b3498024a15ba451026
#
_cell.length_a   1.000
_cell.length_b   1.000
_cell.length_c   1.000
_cell.angle_alpha   90.00
_cell.angle_beta   90.00
_cell.angle_gamma   90.00
#
_symmetry.space_group_name_H-M   'P 1'
#
loop_
_entity.id
_entity.type
_entity.pdbx_description
1 polymer ?
#
loop_
_entity_poly.entity_id
_entity_poly.type
_entity_poly.pdbx_seq_one_letter_code
_entity_poly.pdbx_strand_id
1 'polypeptide(L)'
;ITEMAAGSGRADRFVGLHFFNPVPLMKLVEIVKTVRTDGAVVADANAWCMAIGKTAVNCGDSTGFVVNRLLVPYMLDAIRVFEQGLASRDDIDNAMKLGCGYPMGPLFLTDYVGLDTTYYISEIMFDEFKEPRFAAPPLLKRMVLAGLHGRKSGRGFYDWTATGPGALQSEQFIAAGDPRLAYDPGD
;
A
#
# COMPACT_ATOMS: atom_id res chain seq x y z
N ILE A 1 9.69 14.11 4.46
CA ILE A 1 10.48 14.00 5.70
C ILE A 1 11.54 15.11 5.76
N THR A 2 12.22 15.41 4.65
CA THR A 2 13.26 16.45 4.58
C THR A 2 12.77 17.82 5.05
N GLU A 3 11.56 18.24 4.64
CA GLU A 3 10.96 19.50 5.08
C GLU A 3 10.75 19.55 6.60
N MET A 4 10.22 18.45 7.18
CA MET A 4 10.06 18.33 8.63
C MET A 4 11.40 18.36 9.35
N ALA A 5 12.42 17.68 8.80
CA ALA A 5 13.77 17.69 9.33
C ALA A 5 14.37 19.11 9.33
N ALA A 6 14.20 19.86 8.26
CA ALA A 6 14.67 21.24 8.16
C ALA A 6 14.04 22.14 9.22
N GLY A 7 12.73 21.98 9.48
CA GLY A 7 12.02 22.74 10.53
C GLY A 7 12.35 22.30 11.97
N SER A 8 12.95 21.14 12.17
CA SER A 8 13.22 20.59 13.51
C SER A 8 14.38 21.24 14.25
N GLY A 9 15.25 21.99 13.56
CA GLY A 9 16.53 22.49 14.08
C GLY A 9 17.59 21.39 14.33
N ARG A 10 17.30 20.12 14.01
CA ARG A 10 18.14 18.95 14.28
C ARG A 10 18.11 17.99 13.08
N ALA A 11 18.27 18.50 11.87
CA ALA A 11 18.07 17.76 10.62
C ALA A 11 19.02 16.55 10.46
N ASP A 12 20.22 16.61 11.04
CA ASP A 12 21.20 15.52 11.12
C ASP A 12 20.73 14.35 12.00
N ARG A 13 19.89 14.64 12.98
CA ARG A 13 19.33 13.66 13.93
C ARG A 13 17.87 13.30 13.65
N PHE A 14 17.38 13.59 12.44
CA PHE A 14 15.99 13.35 12.04
C PHE A 14 15.90 12.19 11.07
N VAL A 15 14.96 11.26 11.31
CA VAL A 15 14.65 10.13 10.44
C VAL A 15 13.14 9.90 10.46
N GLY A 16 12.57 9.49 9.35
CA GLY A 16 11.17 9.08 9.27
C GLY A 16 11.02 7.60 9.59
N LEU A 17 9.93 7.23 10.26
CA LEU A 17 9.52 5.84 10.47
C LEU A 17 8.11 5.66 9.89
N HIS A 18 8.01 4.93 8.79
CA HIS A 18 6.75 4.65 8.14
C HIS A 18 6.26 3.26 8.52
N PHE A 19 5.18 3.22 9.31
CA PHE A 19 4.51 2.00 9.74
C PHE A 19 3.36 1.64 8.81
N PHE A 20 3.03 0.35 8.75
CA PHE A 20 1.91 -0.18 7.96
C PHE A 20 0.74 -0.55 8.86
N ASN A 21 -0.47 -0.25 8.43
CA ASN A 21 -1.68 -0.59 9.15
C ASN A 21 -2.15 -2.03 8.89
N PRO A 22 -2.57 -2.75 9.93
CA PRO A 22 -2.60 -2.40 11.37
C PRO A 22 -1.21 -2.49 12.00
N VAL A 23 -0.74 -1.41 12.63
CA VAL A 23 0.62 -1.31 13.17
C VAL A 23 1.04 -2.48 14.09
N PRO A 24 0.17 -2.99 15.00
CA PRO A 24 0.57 -4.12 15.84
C PRO A 24 0.86 -5.40 15.05
N LEU A 25 0.20 -5.61 13.92
CA LEU A 25 0.25 -6.85 13.13
C LEU A 25 1.34 -6.81 12.05
N MET A 26 1.46 -5.67 11.38
CA MET A 26 2.40 -5.52 10.26
C MET A 26 3.85 -5.47 10.77
N LYS A 27 4.69 -6.34 10.23
CA LYS A 27 6.10 -6.45 10.68
C LYS A 27 7.02 -5.41 10.09
N LEU A 28 6.66 -4.81 8.95
CA LEU A 28 7.50 -3.89 8.21
C LEU A 28 7.48 -2.47 8.79
N VAL A 29 8.66 -1.83 8.84
CA VAL A 29 8.85 -0.39 9.03
C VAL A 29 9.82 0.11 7.98
N GLU A 30 9.44 1.11 7.18
CA GLU A 30 10.37 1.82 6.31
C GLU A 30 11.06 2.93 7.11
N ILE A 31 12.39 2.86 7.18
CA ILE A 31 13.24 3.89 7.80
C ILE A 31 13.66 4.85 6.70
N VAL A 32 13.15 6.07 6.76
CA VAL A 32 13.31 7.08 5.71
C VAL A 32 14.36 8.09 6.12
N LYS A 33 15.52 8.02 5.50
CA LYS A 33 16.61 8.98 5.71
C LYS A 33 16.49 10.17 4.77
N THR A 34 16.75 11.35 5.30
CA THR A 34 16.89 12.58 4.50
C THR A 34 18.31 12.72 3.97
N VAL A 35 18.56 13.74 3.16
CA VAL A 35 19.91 14.08 2.66
C VAL A 35 20.86 14.53 3.78
N ARG A 36 20.33 14.84 4.96
CA ARG A 36 21.10 15.33 6.13
C ARG A 36 21.17 14.34 7.28
N THR A 37 20.41 13.26 7.26
CA THR A 37 20.34 12.27 8.35
C THR A 37 21.72 11.61 8.57
N ASP A 38 22.24 11.66 9.79
CA ASP A 38 23.46 10.96 10.17
C ASP A 38 23.26 9.44 10.13
N GLY A 39 24.30 8.72 9.67
CA GLY A 39 24.29 7.26 9.61
C GLY A 39 24.09 6.59 10.98
N ALA A 40 24.59 7.19 12.06
CA ALA A 40 24.39 6.71 13.42
C ALA A 40 22.89 6.70 13.81
N VAL A 41 22.15 7.74 13.42
CA VAL A 41 20.70 7.83 13.69
C VAL A 41 19.93 6.74 12.92
N VAL A 42 20.35 6.42 11.69
CA VAL A 42 19.77 5.31 10.93
C VAL A 42 20.08 3.97 11.62
N ALA A 43 21.30 3.78 12.12
CA ALA A 43 21.68 2.57 12.85
C ALA A 43 20.85 2.39 14.14
N ASP A 44 20.67 3.46 14.90
CA ASP A 44 19.84 3.47 16.13
C ASP A 44 18.39 3.13 15.80
N ALA A 45 17.82 3.70 14.71
CA ALA A 45 16.46 3.42 14.28
C ALA A 45 16.29 1.94 13.86
N ASN A 46 17.27 1.35 13.15
CA ASN A 46 17.26 -0.07 12.83
C ASN A 46 17.28 -0.95 14.09
N ALA A 47 18.17 -0.66 15.04
CA ALA A 47 18.27 -1.38 16.30
C ALA A 47 16.95 -1.31 17.09
N TRP A 48 16.34 -0.13 17.14
CA TRP A 48 15.05 0.08 17.79
C TRP A 48 13.94 -0.73 17.11
N CYS A 49 13.84 -0.72 15.77
CA CYS A 49 12.87 -1.53 15.04
C CYS A 49 12.99 -3.03 15.35
N MET A 50 14.22 -3.54 15.39
CA MET A 50 14.48 -4.94 15.78
C MET A 50 14.05 -5.22 17.23
N ALA A 51 14.34 -4.31 18.16
CA ALA A 51 13.98 -4.47 19.57
C ALA A 51 12.46 -4.55 19.80
N ILE A 52 11.66 -3.89 18.96
CA ILE A 52 10.19 -3.97 19.01
C ILE A 52 9.60 -5.08 18.10
N GLY A 53 10.43 -6.00 17.60
CA GLY A 53 9.99 -7.13 16.78
C GLY A 53 9.56 -6.77 15.35
N LYS A 54 10.04 -5.64 14.81
CA LYS A 54 9.79 -5.20 13.44
C LYS A 54 10.98 -5.47 12.52
N THR A 55 10.71 -5.64 11.24
CA THR A 55 11.73 -5.69 10.19
C THR A 55 11.87 -4.30 9.58
N ALA A 56 13.08 -3.76 9.60
CA ALA A 56 13.39 -2.46 9.05
C ALA A 56 13.82 -2.56 7.58
N VAL A 57 13.29 -1.68 6.73
CA VAL A 57 13.76 -1.45 5.36
C VAL A 57 14.21 0.00 5.26
N ASN A 58 15.45 0.22 4.85
CA ASN A 58 16.01 1.57 4.75
C ASN A 58 15.78 2.15 3.35
N CYS A 59 15.28 3.38 3.27
CA CYS A 59 15.07 4.10 2.01
C CYS A 59 15.40 5.58 2.14
N GLY A 60 15.53 6.25 1.00
CA GLY A 60 15.62 7.70 0.91
C GLY A 60 14.26 8.38 1.02
N ASP A 61 14.29 9.68 1.31
CA ASP A 61 13.08 10.51 1.32
C ASP A 61 12.63 10.79 -0.12
N SER A 62 11.71 9.97 -0.59
CA SER A 62 11.07 10.09 -1.90
C SER A 62 9.60 9.74 -1.77
N THR A 63 8.75 10.46 -2.47
CA THR A 63 7.29 10.27 -2.42
C THR A 63 6.90 8.82 -2.69
N GLY A 64 6.13 8.22 -1.77
CA GLY A 64 5.71 6.81 -1.82
C GLY A 64 6.74 5.82 -1.26
N PHE A 65 7.92 6.27 -0.85
CA PHE A 65 9.02 5.45 -0.31
C PHE A 65 9.27 4.22 -1.20
N VAL A 66 9.32 3.00 -0.66
CA VAL A 66 9.49 1.78 -1.45
C VAL A 66 8.14 1.13 -1.75
N VAL A 67 7.36 0.85 -0.71
CA VAL A 67 6.13 0.04 -0.87
C VAL A 67 5.09 0.76 -1.71
N ASN A 68 4.71 1.98 -1.37
CA ASN A 68 3.68 2.70 -2.12
C ASN A 68 4.16 3.06 -3.53
N ARG A 69 5.48 3.29 -3.71
CA ARG A 69 6.07 3.56 -5.02
C ARG A 69 5.88 2.42 -6.02
N LEU A 70 5.82 1.18 -5.54
CA LEU A 70 5.60 -0.02 -6.34
C LEU A 70 4.12 -0.45 -6.33
N LEU A 71 3.48 -0.37 -5.16
CA LEU A 71 2.13 -0.87 -4.97
C LEU A 71 1.07 0.00 -5.67
N VAL A 72 1.21 1.32 -5.59
CA VAL A 72 0.19 2.22 -6.18
C VAL A 72 0.11 2.03 -7.70
N PRO A 73 1.20 2.11 -8.50
CA PRO A 73 1.13 1.81 -9.93
C PRO A 73 0.55 0.43 -10.24
N TYR A 74 0.90 -0.60 -9.47
CA TYR A 74 0.34 -1.94 -9.62
C TYR A 74 -1.19 -1.95 -9.49
N MET A 75 -1.74 -1.28 -8.46
CA MET A 75 -3.19 -1.16 -8.30
C MET A 75 -3.83 -0.35 -9.45
N LEU A 76 -3.18 0.76 -9.87
CA LEU A 76 -3.67 1.57 -10.97
C LEU A 76 -3.68 0.80 -12.30
N ASP A 77 -2.67 -0.03 -12.56
CA ASP A 77 -2.61 -0.86 -13.76
C ASP A 77 -3.71 -1.93 -13.77
N ALA A 78 -4.00 -2.54 -12.62
CA ALA A 78 -5.14 -3.46 -12.51
C ALA A 78 -6.48 -2.78 -12.79
N ILE A 79 -6.66 -1.53 -12.33
CA ILE A 79 -7.86 -0.74 -12.64
C ILE A 79 -7.92 -0.41 -14.14
N ARG A 80 -6.80 -0.10 -14.80
CA ARG A 80 -6.75 0.11 -16.26
C ARG A 80 -7.15 -1.13 -17.04
N VAL A 81 -6.61 -2.29 -16.64
CA VAL A 81 -6.97 -3.59 -17.24
C VAL A 81 -8.47 -3.85 -17.13
N PHE A 82 -9.05 -3.56 -15.97
CA PHE A 82 -10.50 -3.69 -15.75
C PHE A 82 -11.30 -2.68 -16.57
N GLU A 83 -10.91 -1.39 -16.57
CA GLU A 83 -11.59 -0.32 -17.33
C GLU A 83 -11.56 -0.58 -18.84
N GLN A 84 -10.50 -1.20 -19.36
CA GLN A 84 -10.36 -1.58 -20.75
C GLN A 84 -11.17 -2.82 -21.13
N GLY A 85 -11.78 -3.50 -20.16
CA GLY A 85 -12.56 -4.71 -20.40
C GLY A 85 -11.73 -5.93 -20.80
N LEU A 86 -10.43 -5.94 -20.51
CA LEU A 86 -9.54 -7.06 -20.85
C LEU A 86 -9.92 -8.34 -20.08
N ALA A 87 -10.31 -8.21 -18.82
CA ALA A 87 -10.76 -9.30 -17.99
C ALA A 87 -11.79 -8.83 -16.96
N SER A 88 -12.55 -9.78 -16.41
CA SER A 88 -13.45 -9.48 -15.29
C SER A 88 -12.67 -9.14 -14.02
N ARG A 89 -13.34 -8.48 -13.07
CA ARG A 89 -12.78 -8.19 -11.73
C ARG A 89 -12.18 -9.44 -11.07
N ASP A 90 -12.96 -10.51 -11.07
CA ASP A 90 -12.60 -11.76 -10.40
C ASP A 90 -11.45 -12.48 -11.12
N ASP A 91 -11.41 -12.41 -12.45
CA ASP A 91 -10.31 -12.99 -13.23
C ASP A 91 -9.00 -12.22 -13.02
N ILE A 92 -9.03 -10.88 -12.96
CA ILE A 92 -7.85 -10.07 -12.65
C ILE A 92 -7.29 -10.45 -11.29
N ASP A 93 -8.14 -10.49 -10.27
CA ASP A 93 -7.70 -10.80 -8.91
C ASP A 93 -7.22 -12.25 -8.78
N ASN A 94 -7.91 -13.22 -9.41
CA ASN A 94 -7.47 -14.61 -9.41
C ASN A 94 -6.17 -14.81 -10.19
N ALA A 95 -5.99 -14.13 -11.32
CA ALA A 95 -4.75 -14.21 -12.10
C ALA A 95 -3.54 -13.78 -11.25
N MET A 96 -3.65 -12.69 -10.50
CA MET A 96 -2.56 -12.21 -9.66
C MET A 96 -2.34 -13.08 -8.42
N LYS A 97 -3.40 -13.60 -7.83
CA LYS A 97 -3.30 -14.55 -6.69
C LYS A 97 -2.68 -15.87 -7.10
N LEU A 98 -3.15 -16.47 -8.17
CA LEU A 98 -2.75 -17.83 -8.56
C LEU A 98 -1.52 -17.84 -9.46
N GLY A 99 -1.35 -16.80 -10.30
CA GLY A 99 -0.21 -16.68 -11.20
C GLY A 99 1.05 -16.09 -10.58
N CYS A 100 0.89 -15.22 -9.58
CA CYS A 100 2.00 -14.51 -8.92
C CYS A 100 2.12 -14.83 -7.42
N GLY A 101 1.23 -15.64 -6.84
CA GLY A 101 1.26 -16.00 -5.44
C GLY A 101 0.90 -14.86 -4.47
N TYR A 102 0.23 -13.81 -4.95
CA TYR A 102 -0.18 -12.72 -4.06
C TYR A 102 -1.32 -13.16 -3.12
N PRO A 103 -1.29 -12.75 -1.84
CA PRO A 103 -2.33 -13.14 -0.88
C PRO A 103 -3.69 -12.54 -1.22
N MET A 104 -3.70 -11.38 -1.89
CA MET A 104 -4.90 -10.66 -2.34
C MET A 104 -4.73 -10.20 -3.78
N GLY A 105 -5.82 -10.23 -4.55
CA GLY A 105 -5.84 -9.63 -5.87
C GLY A 105 -5.81 -8.10 -5.79
N PRO A 106 -5.38 -7.41 -6.85
CA PRO A 106 -5.15 -5.96 -6.83
C PRO A 106 -6.43 -5.13 -6.67
N LEU A 107 -7.56 -5.55 -7.22
CA LEU A 107 -8.83 -4.81 -7.10
C LEU A 107 -9.44 -5.00 -5.71
N PHE A 108 -9.33 -6.21 -5.13
CA PHE A 108 -9.69 -6.47 -3.75
C PHE A 108 -8.81 -5.65 -2.79
N LEU A 109 -7.50 -5.62 -3.02
CA LEU A 109 -6.57 -4.82 -2.23
C LEU A 109 -6.87 -3.33 -2.31
N THR A 110 -7.25 -2.83 -3.49
CA THR A 110 -7.65 -1.42 -3.68
C THR A 110 -8.88 -1.08 -2.84
N ASP A 111 -9.89 -1.95 -2.83
CA ASP A 111 -11.07 -1.79 -1.97
C ASP A 111 -10.70 -1.81 -0.47
N TYR A 112 -9.75 -2.67 -0.11
CA TYR A 112 -9.31 -2.82 1.27
C TYR A 112 -8.53 -1.59 1.78
N VAL A 113 -7.62 -1.04 0.96
CA VAL A 113 -6.88 0.20 1.23
C VAL A 113 -7.82 1.41 1.22
N GLY A 114 -8.78 1.39 0.33
CA GLY A 114 -9.71 2.46 0.02
C GLY A 114 -9.36 3.16 -1.30
N LEU A 115 -10.38 3.24 -2.17
CA LEU A 115 -10.22 3.84 -3.49
C LEU A 115 -9.84 5.32 -3.41
N ASP A 116 -10.44 6.06 -2.50
CA ASP A 116 -10.10 7.47 -2.25
C ASP A 116 -8.66 7.63 -1.75
N THR A 117 -8.20 6.76 -0.85
CA THR A 117 -6.81 6.75 -0.38
C THR A 117 -5.86 6.50 -1.55
N THR A 118 -6.14 5.47 -2.37
CA THR A 118 -5.35 5.14 -3.57
C THR A 118 -5.36 6.30 -4.56
N TYR A 119 -6.52 6.91 -4.79
CA TYR A 119 -6.67 8.08 -5.68
C TYR A 119 -5.81 9.25 -5.22
N TYR A 120 -5.92 9.67 -3.95
CA TYR A 120 -5.16 10.80 -3.44
C TYR A 120 -3.65 10.56 -3.42
N ILE A 121 -3.21 9.35 -3.08
CA ILE A 121 -1.79 8.99 -3.15
C ILE A 121 -1.29 9.06 -4.59
N SER A 122 -2.07 8.55 -5.56
CA SER A 122 -1.70 8.60 -6.97
C SER A 122 -1.58 10.03 -7.50
N GLU A 123 -2.49 10.94 -7.12
CA GLU A 123 -2.42 12.35 -7.50
C GLU A 123 -1.15 13.03 -6.94
N ILE A 124 -0.81 12.77 -5.67
CA ILE A 124 0.42 13.29 -5.05
C ILE A 124 1.66 12.75 -5.79
N MET A 125 1.67 11.45 -6.10
CA MET A 125 2.81 10.84 -6.81
C MET A 125 2.90 11.33 -8.26
N PHE A 126 1.76 11.51 -8.93
CA PHE A 126 1.73 12.07 -10.27
C PHE A 126 2.19 13.53 -10.29
N ASP A 127 1.78 14.32 -9.30
CA ASP A 127 2.22 15.72 -9.18
C ASP A 127 3.73 15.83 -8.96
N GLU A 128 4.30 14.97 -8.13
CA GLU A 128 5.75 14.91 -7.86
C GLU A 128 6.57 14.46 -9.06
N PHE A 129 6.17 13.35 -9.72
CA PHE A 129 7.02 12.68 -10.73
C PHE A 129 6.62 13.01 -12.16
N LYS A 130 5.38 13.46 -12.41
CA LYS A 130 4.80 13.69 -13.74
C LYS A 130 4.88 12.46 -14.67
N GLU A 131 4.94 11.27 -14.10
CA GLU A 131 5.01 10.01 -14.86
C GLU A 131 3.61 9.42 -15.05
N PRO A 132 3.20 9.03 -16.28
CA PRO A 132 1.86 8.50 -16.57
C PRO A 132 1.45 7.28 -15.73
N ARG A 133 2.40 6.49 -15.26
CA ARG A 133 2.12 5.32 -14.40
C ARG A 133 1.44 5.67 -13.08
N PHE A 134 1.63 6.90 -12.60
CA PHE A 134 1.01 7.40 -11.36
C PHE A 134 -0.33 8.11 -11.62
N ALA A 135 -0.66 8.42 -12.87
CA ALA A 135 -1.92 9.08 -13.20
C ALA A 135 -3.11 8.17 -12.86
N ALA A 136 -4.06 8.68 -12.09
CA ALA A 136 -5.24 7.94 -11.74
C ALA A 136 -6.08 7.59 -12.98
N PRO A 137 -6.49 6.31 -13.19
CA PRO A 137 -7.42 5.95 -14.24
C PRO A 137 -8.76 6.71 -14.07
N PRO A 138 -9.42 7.13 -15.16
CA PRO A 138 -10.70 7.82 -15.09
C PRO A 138 -11.76 7.07 -14.28
N LEU A 139 -11.79 5.74 -14.35
CA LEU A 139 -12.70 4.91 -13.57
C LEU A 139 -12.50 5.11 -12.05
N LEU A 140 -11.24 5.11 -11.58
CA LEU A 140 -10.95 5.29 -10.15
C LEU A 140 -11.52 6.63 -9.65
N LYS A 141 -11.27 7.71 -10.38
CA LYS A 141 -11.80 9.03 -10.05
C LYS A 141 -13.33 9.03 -10.00
N ARG A 142 -13.99 8.43 -11.00
CA ARG A 142 -15.46 8.34 -11.05
C ARG A 142 -16.01 7.55 -9.86
N MET A 143 -15.38 6.44 -9.50
CA MET A 143 -15.81 5.64 -8.34
C MET A 143 -15.69 6.43 -7.05
N VAL A 144 -14.58 7.15 -6.85
CA VAL A 144 -14.37 8.01 -5.67
C VAL A 144 -15.44 9.10 -5.59
N LEU A 145 -15.73 9.79 -6.70
CA LEU A 145 -16.78 10.82 -6.76
C LEU A 145 -18.17 10.26 -6.50
N ALA A 146 -18.41 8.98 -6.84
CA ALA A 146 -19.67 8.28 -6.56
C ALA A 146 -19.78 7.76 -5.12
N GLY A 147 -18.78 7.98 -4.26
CA GLY A 147 -18.76 7.49 -2.88
C GLY A 147 -18.44 5.99 -2.75
N LEU A 148 -17.95 5.36 -3.81
CA LEU A 148 -17.55 3.96 -3.82
C LEU A 148 -16.09 3.85 -3.34
N HIS A 149 -15.89 3.90 -2.02
CA HIS A 149 -14.55 3.94 -1.43
C HIS A 149 -14.02 2.56 -1.01
N GLY A 150 -14.70 1.47 -1.40
CA GLY A 150 -14.34 0.11 -1.04
C GLY A 150 -14.93 -0.33 0.29
N ARG A 151 -14.18 -1.12 1.05
CA ARG A 151 -14.64 -1.72 2.31
C ARG A 151 -15.23 -0.70 3.29
N LYS A 152 -14.62 0.44 3.46
CA LYS A 152 -15.03 1.46 4.44
C LYS A 152 -16.38 2.13 4.13
N SER A 153 -16.81 2.13 2.86
CA SER A 153 -18.11 2.63 2.42
C SER A 153 -19.13 1.49 2.16
N GLY A 154 -18.71 0.23 2.36
CA GLY A 154 -19.52 -0.94 2.08
C GLY A 154 -19.52 -1.35 0.61
N ARG A 155 -18.96 -0.56 -0.29
CA ARG A 155 -18.95 -0.84 -1.73
C ARG A 155 -17.76 -0.18 -2.44
N GLY A 156 -17.16 -0.92 -3.38
CA GLY A 156 -16.12 -0.49 -4.28
C GLY A 156 -16.18 -1.34 -5.55
N PHE A 157 -15.09 -1.97 -5.93
CA PHE A 157 -15.09 -3.03 -6.95
C PHE A 157 -15.92 -4.23 -6.48
N TYR A 158 -15.95 -4.46 -5.18
CA TYR A 158 -16.70 -5.51 -4.50
C TYR A 158 -17.85 -4.93 -3.66
N ASP A 159 -18.84 -5.79 -3.38
CA ASP A 159 -19.90 -5.50 -2.41
C ASP A 159 -19.48 -6.07 -1.04
N TRP A 160 -19.18 -5.20 -0.10
CA TRP A 160 -18.73 -5.52 1.25
C TRP A 160 -19.87 -5.64 2.25
N THR A 161 -21.11 -5.36 1.80
CA THR A 161 -22.31 -5.48 2.61
C THR A 161 -23.02 -6.83 2.42
N ALA A 162 -22.66 -7.56 1.36
CA ALA A 162 -23.26 -8.86 1.05
C ALA A 162 -22.99 -9.88 2.17
N THR A 163 -24.04 -10.57 2.61
CA THR A 163 -23.98 -11.68 3.57
C THR A 163 -24.50 -12.95 2.91
N GLY A 164 -23.82 -14.10 3.11
CA GLY A 164 -24.25 -15.39 2.57
C GLY A 164 -23.18 -16.13 1.76
N PRO A 165 -23.53 -17.27 1.12
CA PRO A 165 -22.60 -18.02 0.27
C PRO A 165 -22.21 -17.19 -0.95
N GLY A 166 -21.05 -16.64 -0.98
CA GLY A 166 -20.57 -15.66 -1.99
C GLY A 166 -20.26 -14.29 -1.41
N ALA A 167 -20.63 -14.03 -0.16
CA ALA A 167 -20.06 -12.91 0.60
C ALA A 167 -18.55 -13.07 0.65
N LEU A 168 -17.85 -11.95 0.47
CA LEU A 168 -16.40 -11.96 0.55
C LEU A 168 -15.98 -12.51 1.92
N GLN A 169 -15.22 -13.61 1.91
CA GLN A 169 -14.63 -14.15 3.13
C GLN A 169 -13.44 -13.26 3.57
N SER A 170 -13.72 -11.97 3.72
CA SER A 170 -12.72 -10.94 4.02
C SER A 170 -12.05 -11.17 5.38
N GLU A 171 -12.73 -11.79 6.31
CA GLU A 171 -12.19 -12.02 7.66
C GLU A 171 -11.15 -13.15 7.71
N GLN A 172 -11.18 -14.11 6.79
CA GLN A 172 -10.23 -15.22 6.74
C GLN A 172 -8.83 -14.80 6.25
N PHE A 173 -8.73 -13.68 5.50
CA PHE A 173 -7.46 -13.18 4.98
C PHE A 173 -6.73 -12.21 5.91
N ILE A 174 -7.36 -11.80 7.01
CA ILE A 174 -6.88 -10.71 7.88
C ILE A 174 -6.56 -11.21 9.28
N ALA A 175 -6.75 -12.51 9.57
CA ALA A 175 -6.30 -13.06 10.84
C ALA A 175 -4.78 -12.92 10.94
N ALA A 176 -4.32 -12.10 11.89
CA ALA A 176 -2.90 -11.96 12.20
C ALA A 176 -2.34 -13.37 12.50
N GLY A 177 -1.35 -13.76 11.72
CA GLY A 177 -0.72 -15.07 11.84
C GLY A 177 -1.28 -16.16 10.91
N ASP A 178 -2.11 -15.82 9.92
CA ASP A 178 -2.46 -16.77 8.86
C ASP A 178 -1.19 -17.16 8.09
N PRO A 179 -0.74 -18.44 8.18
CA PRO A 179 0.49 -18.89 7.51
C PRO A 179 0.43 -18.73 5.99
N ARG A 180 -0.78 -18.57 5.41
CA ARG A 180 -0.99 -18.30 3.99
C ARG A 180 -0.60 -16.86 3.58
N LEU A 181 -0.42 -15.96 4.56
CA LEU A 181 0.07 -14.59 4.36
C LEU A 181 1.59 -14.48 4.56
N ALA A 182 2.23 -15.55 5.03
CA ALA A 182 3.68 -15.63 5.12
C ALA A 182 4.21 -16.04 3.74
N TYR A 183 4.81 -15.10 3.02
CA TYR A 183 5.68 -15.44 1.90
C TYR A 183 6.88 -16.20 2.48
N ASP A 184 6.96 -17.50 2.22
CA ASP A 184 8.16 -18.30 2.44
C ASP A 184 8.97 -18.31 1.15
N PRO A 185 10.16 -17.70 1.10
CA PRO A 185 11.01 -17.71 -0.10
C PRO A 185 11.70 -19.08 -0.34
N GLY A 186 11.32 -20.12 0.37
CA GLY A 186 11.96 -21.44 0.38
C GLY A 186 11.17 -22.60 -0.27
N ASP A 187 9.94 -22.37 -0.78
CA ASP A 187 9.17 -23.36 -1.55
C ASP A 187 9.22 -23.10 -3.05
#